data_c7c7f6344bebc0ba798c02716d3e2969
#
_entry.id   c7c7f6344bebc0ba798c02716d3e2969
#
_cell.length_a   1.000
_cell.length_b   1.000
_cell.length_c   1.000
_cell.angle_alpha   90.00
_cell.angle_beta   90.00
_cell.angle_gamma   90.00
#
_symmetry.space_group_name_H-M   'P 1'
#
loop_
_entity.id
_entity.type
_entity.pdbx_description
1 polymer ?
#
loop_
_entity_poly.entity_id
_entity_poly.type
_entity_poly.pdbx_seq_one_letter_code
_entity_poly.pdbx_strand_id
1 'polypeptide(L)'
;STHSVFGASKVAADVLVQEYGRYFGMPTVCFRGGCLTGPQHAGAQLHGFLAYLMRCTVTGEPYTVFGYKGKQVRDNIHAQDVVTAFEAFHGDPKPAAVYNLGGGRASNVSMLEAIALCEEIAGRELRYELSDEARIGDHQWYVSDMSDFERDFPDWRLTFGIEDVLRDIHEHNAESWGAIASP
;
A
#
# COMPACT_ATOMS: atom_id res chain seq x y z
N SER A 1 20.87 -11.59 6.10
CA SER A 1 19.79 -11.56 5.11
C SER A 1 20.19 -10.75 3.89
N THR A 2 19.77 -11.16 2.72
CA THR A 2 20.05 -10.45 1.47
C THR A 2 19.08 -9.27 1.33
N HIS A 3 19.61 -8.07 1.10
CA HIS A 3 18.83 -6.87 0.82
C HIS A 3 19.04 -6.45 -0.64
N SER A 4 18.04 -5.75 -1.20
CA SER A 4 18.16 -5.23 -2.56
C SER A 4 18.95 -3.92 -2.60
N VAL A 5 19.59 -3.62 -3.74
CA VAL A 5 20.24 -2.31 -3.98
C VAL A 5 19.21 -1.18 -3.86
N PHE A 6 17.98 -1.41 -4.32
CA PHE A 6 16.87 -0.48 -4.16
C PHE A 6 16.57 -0.20 -2.68
N GLY A 7 16.46 -1.25 -1.83
CA GLY A 7 16.26 -1.07 -0.40
C GLY A 7 17.40 -0.31 0.27
N ALA A 8 18.65 -0.60 -0.10
CA ALA A 8 19.81 0.10 0.40
C ALA A 8 19.78 1.61 0.03
N SER A 9 19.38 1.95 -1.19
CA SER A 9 19.24 3.35 -1.61
C SER A 9 18.16 4.09 -0.81
N LYS A 10 17.05 3.43 -0.48
CA LYS A 10 16.00 4.02 0.37
C LYS A 10 16.47 4.26 1.80
N VAL A 11 17.22 3.34 2.38
CA VAL A 11 17.84 3.53 3.71
C VAL A 11 18.81 4.71 3.69
N ALA A 12 19.65 4.82 2.66
CA ALA A 12 20.57 5.95 2.53
C ALA A 12 19.82 7.28 2.44
N ALA A 13 18.75 7.36 1.66
CA ALA A 13 17.91 8.56 1.56
C ALA A 13 17.23 8.90 2.90
N ASP A 14 16.69 7.91 3.61
CA ASP A 14 16.08 8.08 4.93
C ASP A 14 17.08 8.71 5.93
N VAL A 15 18.28 8.15 6.02
CA VAL A 15 19.35 8.68 6.89
C VAL A 15 19.74 10.12 6.49
N LEU A 16 19.95 10.38 5.20
CA LEU A 16 20.30 11.72 4.72
C LEU A 16 19.24 12.76 5.07
N VAL A 17 17.96 12.47 4.87
CA VAL A 17 16.86 13.39 5.22
C VAL A 17 16.86 13.72 6.70
N GLN A 18 17.08 12.73 7.57
CA GLN A 18 17.20 12.96 9.02
C GLN A 18 18.40 13.83 9.36
N GLU A 19 19.58 13.58 8.76
CA GLU A 19 20.79 14.37 9.02
C GLU A 19 20.63 15.82 8.53
N TYR A 20 19.97 16.05 7.40
CA TYR A 20 19.63 17.41 6.96
C TYR A 20 18.76 18.14 8.01
N GLY A 21 17.79 17.45 8.58
CA GLY A 21 16.95 17.98 9.65
C GLY A 21 17.75 18.29 10.91
N ARG A 22 18.59 17.37 11.36
CA ARG A 22 19.38 17.53 12.60
C ARG A 22 20.48 18.55 12.45
N TYR A 23 21.21 18.51 11.34
CA TYR A 23 22.42 19.32 11.15
C TYR A 23 22.10 20.77 10.76
N PHE A 24 21.07 20.96 9.92
CA PHE A 24 20.72 22.28 9.40
C PHE A 24 19.44 22.85 10.01
N GLY A 25 18.79 22.16 10.94
CA GLY A 25 17.52 22.58 11.54
C GLY A 25 16.35 22.65 10.56
N MET A 26 16.42 21.89 9.46
CA MET A 26 15.37 21.90 8.45
C MET A 26 14.15 21.10 8.93
N PRO A 27 12.92 21.55 8.64
CA PRO A 27 11.71 20.78 8.91
C PRO A 27 11.62 19.62 7.90
N THR A 28 12.22 18.49 8.22
CA THR A 28 12.26 17.31 7.38
C THR A 28 11.52 16.14 8.00
N VAL A 29 10.91 15.30 7.18
CA VAL A 29 10.24 14.07 7.62
C VAL A 29 10.56 12.89 6.70
N CYS A 30 10.77 11.73 7.30
CA CYS A 30 10.75 10.45 6.61
C CYS A 30 9.43 9.74 6.93
N PHE A 31 8.55 9.64 5.97
CA PHE A 31 7.40 8.74 6.04
C PHE A 31 7.80 7.36 5.52
N ARG A 32 7.87 6.40 6.43
CA ARG A 32 8.14 4.99 6.11
C ARG A 32 6.83 4.31 5.77
N GLY A 33 6.55 4.25 4.47
CA GLY A 33 5.26 3.80 3.95
C GLY A 33 5.05 2.29 4.00
N GLY A 34 3.82 1.88 4.31
CA GLY A 34 3.29 0.57 4.00
C GLY A 34 3.00 0.43 2.49
N CYS A 35 2.01 -0.35 2.11
CA CYS A 35 1.58 -0.40 0.71
C CYS A 35 0.72 0.83 0.38
N LEU A 36 1.31 1.81 -0.33
CA LEU A 36 0.57 2.96 -0.83
C LEU A 36 -0.22 2.55 -2.07
N THR A 37 -1.49 2.87 -2.10
CA THR A 37 -2.39 2.47 -3.19
C THR A 37 -3.49 3.50 -3.42
N GLY A 38 -4.30 3.28 -4.45
CA GLY A 38 -5.41 4.15 -4.81
C GLY A 38 -5.80 3.97 -6.28
N PRO A 39 -6.81 4.69 -6.76
CA PRO A 39 -7.39 4.49 -8.10
C PRO A 39 -6.42 4.75 -9.24
N GLN A 40 -5.43 5.62 -9.05
CA GLN A 40 -4.41 5.94 -10.06
C GLN A 40 -3.18 5.02 -9.99
N HIS A 41 -3.16 4.04 -9.09
CA HIS A 41 -2.03 3.13 -9.01
C HIS A 41 -2.03 2.19 -10.22
N ALA A 42 -0.91 2.14 -10.93
CA ALA A 42 -0.75 1.27 -12.09
C ALA A 42 -0.92 -0.21 -11.67
N GLY A 43 -1.97 -0.85 -12.15
CA GLY A 43 -2.25 -2.26 -11.90
C GLY A 43 -1.31 -3.16 -12.69
N ALA A 44 -0.08 -3.38 -12.19
CA ALA A 44 0.91 -4.27 -12.79
C ALA A 44 1.25 -5.41 -11.81
N GLN A 45 1.52 -6.60 -12.34
CA GLN A 45 1.74 -7.83 -11.56
C GLN A 45 2.78 -7.71 -10.44
N LEU A 46 3.80 -6.88 -10.62
CA LEU A 46 4.90 -6.69 -9.67
C LEU A 46 4.82 -5.38 -8.89
N HIS A 47 3.84 -4.52 -9.19
CA HIS A 47 3.65 -3.21 -8.57
C HIS A 47 2.17 -2.92 -8.39
N GLY A 48 1.76 -2.52 -7.17
CA GLY A 48 0.36 -2.19 -6.91
C GLY A 48 -0.55 -3.42 -6.88
N PHE A 49 -0.23 -4.38 -6.03
CA PHE A 49 -0.89 -5.68 -6.04
C PHE A 49 -2.42 -5.60 -5.92
N LEU A 50 -2.99 -4.67 -5.14
CA LEU A 50 -4.45 -4.52 -5.01
C LEU A 50 -5.09 -4.03 -6.31
N ALA A 51 -4.50 -3.03 -6.96
CA ALA A 51 -5.01 -2.53 -8.24
C ALA A 51 -4.91 -3.60 -9.34
N TYR A 52 -3.80 -4.35 -9.37
CA TYR A 52 -3.62 -5.46 -10.30
C TYR A 52 -4.59 -6.62 -10.03
N LEU A 53 -4.81 -6.96 -8.75
CA LEU A 53 -5.76 -7.98 -8.34
C LEU A 53 -7.19 -7.61 -8.77
N MET A 54 -7.63 -6.38 -8.48
CA MET A 54 -8.93 -5.88 -8.91
C MET A 54 -9.06 -5.88 -10.43
N ARG A 55 -8.03 -5.46 -11.15
CA ARG A 55 -8.01 -5.51 -12.62
C ARG A 55 -8.20 -6.94 -13.14
N CYS A 56 -7.42 -7.91 -12.63
CA CYS A 56 -7.56 -9.31 -13.04
C CYS A 56 -8.97 -9.84 -12.73
N THR A 57 -9.56 -9.45 -11.60
CA THR A 57 -10.92 -9.83 -11.26
C THR A 57 -11.92 -9.28 -12.27
N VAL A 58 -11.85 -7.99 -12.62
CA VAL A 58 -12.75 -7.34 -13.59
C VAL A 58 -12.56 -7.88 -15.00
N THR A 59 -11.31 -8.02 -15.47
CA THR A 59 -11.01 -8.44 -16.84
C THR A 59 -11.11 -9.95 -17.04
N GLY A 60 -11.00 -10.75 -15.95
CA GLY A 60 -10.93 -12.22 -16.01
C GLY A 60 -9.57 -12.75 -16.41
N GLU A 61 -8.54 -11.90 -16.40
CA GLU A 61 -7.15 -12.34 -16.53
C GLU A 61 -6.77 -13.25 -15.34
N PRO A 62 -5.98 -14.33 -15.56
CA PRO A 62 -5.55 -15.19 -14.47
C PRO A 62 -4.56 -14.45 -13.54
N TYR A 63 -4.62 -14.77 -12.25
CA TYR A 63 -3.72 -14.22 -11.24
C TYR A 63 -2.88 -15.31 -10.60
N THR A 64 -1.59 -15.06 -10.38
CA THR A 64 -0.72 -15.98 -9.62
C THR A 64 -0.40 -15.38 -8.25
N VAL A 65 -0.78 -16.10 -7.20
CA VAL A 65 -0.45 -15.78 -5.80
C VAL A 65 0.87 -16.44 -5.44
N PHE A 66 1.89 -15.63 -5.19
CA PHE A 66 3.24 -16.11 -4.88
C PHE A 66 3.46 -16.29 -3.39
N GLY A 67 3.89 -17.49 -3.01
CA GLY A 67 4.34 -17.84 -1.67
C GLY A 67 3.25 -17.85 -0.59
N TYR A 68 3.62 -18.39 0.54
CA TYR A 68 2.86 -18.38 1.81
C TYR A 68 1.40 -18.84 1.73
N LYS A 69 1.03 -19.54 0.66
CA LYS A 69 -0.35 -20.01 0.40
C LYS A 69 -1.40 -18.89 0.42
N GLY A 70 -1.01 -17.67 0.03
CA GLY A 70 -1.89 -16.50 0.04
C GLY A 70 -2.21 -15.93 1.42
N LYS A 71 -1.50 -16.34 2.47
CA LYS A 71 -1.73 -15.89 3.85
C LYS A 71 -0.84 -14.72 4.29
N GLN A 72 0.02 -14.22 3.40
CA GLN A 72 0.82 -13.03 3.69
C GLN A 72 -0.07 -11.80 3.84
N VAL A 73 0.16 -11.04 4.91
CA VAL A 73 -0.61 -9.86 5.26
C VAL A 73 0.17 -8.59 4.98
N ARG A 74 -0.50 -7.59 4.43
CA ARG A 74 0.00 -6.23 4.22
C ARG A 74 -1.02 -5.23 4.69
N ASP A 75 -0.57 -4.14 5.29
CA ASP A 75 -1.40 -2.97 5.45
C ASP A 75 -1.30 -2.08 4.20
N ASN A 76 -2.40 -1.41 3.92
CA ASN A 76 -2.55 -0.60 2.73
C ASN A 76 -3.08 0.77 3.13
N ILE A 77 -2.48 1.82 2.60
CA ILE A 77 -2.93 3.18 2.83
C ILE A 77 -3.35 3.82 1.51
N HIS A 78 -4.51 4.46 1.53
CA HIS A 78 -5.00 5.20 0.38
C HIS A 78 -4.15 6.43 0.11
N ALA A 79 -3.92 6.76 -1.17
CA ALA A 79 -3.12 7.92 -1.58
C ALA A 79 -3.64 9.24 -0.99
N GLN A 80 -4.96 9.39 -0.83
CA GLN A 80 -5.56 10.57 -0.20
C GLN A 80 -5.16 10.70 1.28
N ASP A 81 -5.12 9.60 2.03
CA ASP A 81 -4.69 9.62 3.44
C ASP A 81 -3.19 9.95 3.56
N VAL A 82 -2.38 9.58 2.57
CA VAL A 82 -0.97 9.99 2.50
C VAL A 82 -0.86 11.50 2.28
N VAL A 83 -1.67 12.07 1.38
CA VAL A 83 -1.70 13.52 1.12
C VAL A 83 -2.09 14.28 2.37
N THR A 84 -3.16 13.86 3.06
CA THR A 84 -3.59 14.52 4.30
C THR A 84 -2.57 14.38 5.44
N ALA A 85 -1.79 13.30 5.47
CA ALA A 85 -0.67 13.16 6.41
C ALA A 85 0.46 14.15 6.10
N PHE A 86 0.75 14.40 4.82
CA PHE A 86 1.71 15.45 4.42
C PHE A 86 1.21 16.85 4.78
N GLU A 87 -0.08 17.12 4.60
CA GLU A 87 -0.71 18.39 4.98
C GLU A 87 -0.65 18.60 6.50
N ALA A 88 -0.95 17.56 7.29
CA ALA A 88 -0.84 17.61 8.75
C ALA A 88 0.59 17.95 9.19
N PHE A 89 1.59 17.27 8.61
CA PHE A 89 2.99 17.56 8.90
C PHE A 89 3.40 18.98 8.44
N HIS A 90 2.92 19.42 7.28
CA HIS A 90 3.21 20.77 6.78
C HIS A 90 2.64 21.86 7.70
N GLY A 91 1.50 21.60 8.35
CA GLY A 91 0.86 22.52 9.30
C GLY A 91 1.61 22.68 10.62
N ASP A 92 2.28 21.62 11.09
CA ASP A 92 3.11 21.62 12.32
C ASP A 92 4.40 20.83 12.11
N PRO A 93 5.35 21.35 11.31
CA PRO A 93 6.53 20.60 10.92
C PRO A 93 7.54 20.49 12.06
N LYS A 94 8.18 19.30 12.16
CA LYS A 94 9.19 18.97 13.15
C LYS A 94 10.53 18.67 12.46
N PRO A 95 11.69 19.05 13.05
CA PRO A 95 12.97 18.76 12.45
C PRO A 95 13.31 17.27 12.58
N ALA A 96 13.83 16.69 11.50
CA ALA A 96 14.29 15.30 11.45
C ALA A 96 13.26 14.25 11.91
N ALA A 97 11.98 14.49 11.66
CA ALA A 97 10.92 13.58 12.08
C ALA A 97 10.95 12.28 11.27
N VAL A 98 10.54 11.19 11.92
CA VAL A 98 10.41 9.88 11.30
C VAL A 98 9.11 9.24 11.78
N TYR A 99 8.24 8.87 10.84
CA TYR A 99 6.98 8.22 11.15
C TYR A 99 6.76 7.02 10.24
N ASN A 100 6.21 5.94 10.78
CA ASN A 100 5.57 4.95 9.93
C ASN A 100 4.25 5.54 9.40
N LEU A 101 3.94 5.25 8.14
CA LEU A 101 2.73 5.71 7.48
C LEU A 101 2.11 4.56 6.68
N GLY A 102 1.02 4.01 7.16
CA GLY A 102 0.36 2.86 6.56
C GLY A 102 -1.11 2.76 6.96
N GLY A 103 -1.78 1.73 6.54
CA GLY A 103 -3.17 1.47 6.91
C GLY A 103 -3.33 0.85 8.31
N GLY A 104 -2.22 0.43 8.92
CA GLY A 104 -2.23 -0.18 10.23
C GLY A 104 -3.22 -1.34 10.36
N ARG A 105 -3.85 -1.45 11.53
CA ARG A 105 -4.86 -2.49 11.80
C ARG A 105 -6.20 -2.22 11.11
N ALA A 106 -6.49 -0.99 10.75
CA ALA A 106 -7.75 -0.60 10.12
C ALA A 106 -7.81 -0.96 8.63
N SER A 107 -6.66 -1.03 7.97
CA SER A 107 -6.58 -1.29 6.53
C SER A 107 -5.46 -2.30 6.20
N ASN A 108 -5.57 -3.50 6.76
CA ASN A 108 -4.68 -4.62 6.42
C ASN A 108 -5.49 -5.79 5.86
N VAL A 109 -4.85 -6.62 5.07
CA VAL A 109 -5.50 -7.73 4.40
C VAL A 109 -4.48 -8.80 4.00
N SER A 110 -4.86 -10.07 4.08
CA SER A 110 -4.14 -11.16 3.42
C SER A 110 -4.51 -11.22 1.93
N MET A 111 -3.71 -11.94 1.15
CA MET A 111 -4.01 -12.13 -0.28
C MET A 111 -5.35 -12.83 -0.50
N LEU A 112 -5.68 -13.86 0.31
CA LEU A 112 -6.95 -14.58 0.16
C LEU A 112 -8.16 -13.72 0.55
N GLU A 113 -8.05 -12.90 1.61
CA GLU A 113 -9.09 -11.93 1.97
C GLU A 113 -9.25 -10.85 0.90
N ALA A 114 -8.13 -10.35 0.34
CA ALA A 114 -8.18 -9.38 -0.76
C ALA A 114 -8.86 -9.96 -2.02
N ILE A 115 -8.62 -11.23 -2.35
CA ILE A 115 -9.30 -11.92 -3.44
C ILE A 115 -10.81 -11.95 -3.18
N ALA A 116 -11.23 -12.40 -1.99
CA ALA A 116 -12.65 -12.48 -1.65
C ALA A 116 -13.35 -11.11 -1.73
N LEU A 117 -12.70 -10.05 -1.23
CA LEU A 117 -13.23 -8.68 -1.34
C LEU A 117 -13.32 -8.20 -2.80
N CYS A 118 -12.30 -8.48 -3.61
CA CYS A 118 -12.33 -8.12 -5.04
C CYS A 118 -13.47 -8.84 -5.79
N GLU A 119 -13.69 -10.13 -5.50
CA GLU A 119 -14.78 -10.93 -6.08
C GLU A 119 -16.15 -10.37 -5.69
N GLU A 120 -16.33 -10.03 -4.42
CA GLU A 120 -17.56 -9.43 -3.92
C GLU A 120 -17.85 -8.08 -4.60
N ILE A 121 -16.84 -7.19 -4.66
CA ILE A 121 -16.99 -5.84 -5.24
C ILE A 121 -17.24 -5.90 -6.75
N ALA A 122 -16.50 -6.74 -7.46
CA ALA A 122 -16.61 -6.88 -8.91
C ALA A 122 -17.81 -7.76 -9.35
N GLY A 123 -18.43 -8.50 -8.43
CA GLY A 123 -19.49 -9.46 -8.74
C GLY A 123 -19.04 -10.62 -9.64
N ARG A 124 -17.76 -10.97 -9.58
CA ARG A 124 -17.14 -11.95 -10.48
C ARG A 124 -16.04 -12.73 -9.77
N GLU A 125 -15.98 -14.05 -9.98
CA GLU A 125 -14.91 -14.91 -9.47
C GLU A 125 -13.58 -14.67 -10.21
N LEU A 126 -12.48 -14.62 -9.45
CA LEU A 126 -11.12 -14.54 -9.96
C LEU A 126 -10.56 -15.93 -10.23
N ARG A 127 -10.00 -16.14 -11.41
CA ARG A 127 -9.20 -17.33 -11.70
C ARG A 127 -7.79 -17.12 -11.16
N TYR A 128 -7.39 -17.84 -10.13
CA TYR A 128 -6.04 -17.75 -9.59
C TYR A 128 -5.42 -19.12 -9.30
N GLU A 129 -4.11 -19.13 -9.22
CA GLU A 129 -3.30 -20.26 -8.81
C GLU A 129 -2.36 -19.88 -7.67
N LEU A 130 -2.05 -20.84 -6.83
CA LEU A 130 -1.07 -20.68 -5.75
C LEU A 130 0.28 -21.21 -6.22
N SER A 131 1.32 -20.38 -6.13
CA SER A 131 2.71 -20.79 -6.36
C SER A 131 3.43 -20.91 -5.01
N ASP A 132 4.22 -21.95 -4.84
CA ASP A 132 5.08 -22.11 -3.66
C ASP A 132 6.32 -21.19 -3.70
N GLU A 133 6.59 -20.57 -4.83
CA GLU A 133 7.68 -19.61 -4.99
C GLU A 133 7.37 -18.31 -4.24
N ALA A 134 8.20 -17.95 -3.28
CA ALA A 134 8.16 -16.64 -2.61
C ALA A 134 9.21 -15.72 -3.21
N ARG A 135 8.92 -14.43 -3.29
CA ARG A 135 9.93 -13.43 -3.68
C ARG A 135 11.00 -13.31 -2.61
N ILE A 136 12.24 -13.14 -3.03
CA ILE A 136 13.35 -12.85 -2.11
C ILE A 136 13.06 -11.54 -1.36
N GLY A 137 13.04 -11.59 -0.03
CA GLY A 137 12.79 -10.44 0.83
C GLY A 137 11.31 -10.07 0.98
N ASP A 138 10.39 -10.90 0.48
CA ASP A 138 8.96 -10.66 0.69
C ASP A 138 8.55 -10.86 2.15
N HIS A 139 7.59 -10.06 2.61
CA HIS A 139 7.12 -10.11 3.99
C HIS A 139 5.95 -11.10 4.11
N GLN A 140 5.97 -11.90 5.19
CA GLN A 140 4.81 -12.72 5.58
C GLN A 140 3.76 -11.88 6.32
N TRP A 141 4.24 -10.93 7.11
CA TRP A 141 3.40 -10.03 7.90
C TRP A 141 4.03 -8.66 7.96
N TYR A 142 3.30 -7.66 7.49
CA TYR A 142 3.70 -6.26 7.61
C TYR A 142 2.45 -5.41 7.92
N VAL A 143 2.42 -4.84 9.13
CA VAL A 143 1.37 -3.92 9.59
C VAL A 143 2.06 -2.77 10.30
N SER A 144 1.87 -1.57 9.81
CA SER A 144 2.50 -0.35 10.33
C SER A 144 1.96 -0.01 11.72
N ASP A 145 2.84 0.37 12.61
CA ASP A 145 2.49 1.02 13.86
C ASP A 145 2.48 2.55 13.64
N MET A 146 1.29 3.13 13.69
CA MET A 146 1.05 4.55 13.44
C MET A 146 1.06 5.40 14.71
N SER A 147 1.30 4.81 15.87
CA SER A 147 1.11 5.44 17.19
C SER A 147 1.88 6.75 17.37
N ASP A 148 3.10 6.83 16.84
CA ASP A 148 3.91 8.06 16.92
C ASP A 148 3.33 9.19 16.07
N PHE A 149 2.85 8.90 14.87
CA PHE A 149 2.22 9.89 14.01
C PHE A 149 0.87 10.36 14.58
N GLU A 150 0.04 9.43 15.03
CA GLU A 150 -1.26 9.73 15.64
C GLU A 150 -1.13 10.54 16.94
N ARG A 151 -0.09 10.27 17.73
CA ARG A 151 0.20 11.06 18.94
C ARG A 151 0.59 12.49 18.61
N ASP A 152 1.43 12.68 17.60
CA ASP A 152 1.97 13.99 17.22
C ASP A 152 0.99 14.82 16.37
N PHE A 153 0.07 14.16 15.68
CA PHE A 153 -1.00 14.74 14.85
C PHE A 153 -2.37 14.18 15.23
N PRO A 154 -2.88 14.53 16.42
CA PRO A 154 -4.09 13.89 17.00
C PRO A 154 -5.38 14.19 16.24
N ASP A 155 -5.39 15.16 15.36
CA ASP A 155 -6.54 15.51 14.51
C ASP A 155 -6.56 14.74 13.18
N TRP A 156 -5.43 14.16 12.78
CA TRP A 156 -5.35 13.32 11.59
C TRP A 156 -6.01 11.96 11.84
N ARG A 157 -6.70 11.45 10.83
CA ARG A 157 -7.31 10.11 10.87
C ARG A 157 -7.16 9.42 9.52
N LEU A 158 -7.00 8.10 9.58
CA LEU A 158 -7.19 7.25 8.42
C LEU A 158 -8.67 7.28 8.00
N THR A 159 -8.95 7.60 6.74
CA THR A 159 -10.31 7.75 6.22
C THR A 159 -10.75 6.58 5.35
N PHE A 160 -9.81 5.82 4.78
CA PHE A 160 -10.10 4.67 3.93
C PHE A 160 -9.69 3.36 4.62
N GLY A 161 -10.67 2.49 4.87
CA GLY A 161 -10.42 1.09 5.18
C GLY A 161 -10.07 0.29 3.92
N ILE A 162 -9.71 -1.00 4.08
CA ILE A 162 -9.30 -1.84 2.93
C ILE A 162 -10.42 -2.00 1.91
N GLU A 163 -11.66 -2.10 2.35
CA GLU A 163 -12.83 -2.22 1.49
C GLU A 163 -13.07 -0.93 0.70
N ASP A 164 -12.96 0.24 1.34
CA ASP A 164 -13.09 1.55 0.69
C ASP A 164 -12.02 1.74 -0.39
N VAL A 165 -10.77 1.35 -0.09
CA VAL A 165 -9.65 1.35 -1.03
C VAL A 165 -9.98 0.52 -2.28
N LEU A 166 -10.48 -0.70 -2.10
CA LEU A 166 -10.81 -1.59 -3.21
C LEU A 166 -12.02 -1.10 -4.02
N ARG A 167 -13.04 -0.54 -3.35
CA ARG A 167 -14.19 0.07 -4.02
C ARG A 167 -13.77 1.27 -4.87
N ASP A 168 -12.96 2.17 -4.33
CA ASP A 168 -12.48 3.34 -5.07
C ASP A 168 -11.64 2.94 -6.30
N ILE A 169 -10.75 1.94 -6.16
CA ILE A 169 -10.00 1.38 -7.29
C ILE A 169 -10.96 0.82 -8.35
N HIS A 170 -11.97 0.07 -7.95
CA HIS A 170 -12.94 -0.53 -8.85
C HIS A 170 -13.78 0.55 -9.57
N GLU A 171 -14.41 1.45 -8.81
CA GLU A 171 -15.29 2.48 -9.35
C GLU A 171 -14.58 3.39 -10.37
N HIS A 172 -13.32 3.72 -10.10
CA HIS A 172 -12.53 4.56 -10.99
C HIS A 172 -12.12 3.86 -12.30
N ASN A 173 -11.91 2.55 -12.28
CA ASN A 173 -11.28 1.84 -13.39
C ASN A 173 -12.18 0.81 -14.09
N ALA A 174 -13.31 0.41 -13.49
CA ALA A 174 -14.12 -0.71 -13.99
C ALA A 174 -14.60 -0.53 -15.44
N GLU A 175 -14.99 0.68 -15.82
CA GLU A 175 -15.44 0.97 -17.17
C GLU A 175 -14.30 0.75 -18.20
N SER A 176 -13.11 1.27 -17.91
CA SER A 176 -11.94 1.16 -18.79
C SER A 176 -11.45 -0.30 -18.88
N TRP A 177 -11.46 -1.04 -17.77
CA TRP A 177 -11.07 -2.44 -17.73
C TRP A 177 -12.14 -3.34 -18.36
N GLY A 178 -13.44 -3.02 -18.17
CA GLY A 178 -14.54 -3.72 -18.81
C GLY A 178 -14.49 -3.62 -20.34
N ALA A 179 -14.09 -2.48 -20.88
CA ALA A 179 -13.88 -2.30 -22.33
C ALA A 179 -12.73 -3.16 -22.89
N ILE A 180 -11.71 -3.46 -22.07
CA ILE A 180 -10.60 -4.37 -22.45
C ILE A 180 -11.06 -5.83 -22.48
N ALA A 181 -12.00 -6.20 -21.60
CA ALA A 181 -12.49 -7.58 -21.46
C ALA A 181 -13.56 -7.96 -22.50
N SER A 182 -14.09 -6.99 -23.25
CA SER A 182 -15.07 -7.24 -24.31
C SER A 182 -14.35 -7.67 -25.59
N PRO A 183 -14.72 -8.83 -26.20
CA PRO A 183 -14.09 -9.33 -27.43
C PRO A 183 -14.37 -8.43 -28.65
#